data_cfee823df79b92369a688145e3d7876d
#
_entry.id   cfee823df79b92369a688145e3d7876d
#
_cell.length_a   1.000
_cell.length_b   1.000
_cell.length_c   1.000
_cell.angle_alpha   90.00
_cell.angle_beta   90.00
_cell.angle_gamma   90.00
#
_symmetry.space_group_name_H-M   'P 1'
#
loop_
_entity.id
_entity.type
_entity.pdbx_description
1 polymer ?
#
loop_
_entity_poly.entity_id
_entity_poly.type
_entity_poly.pdbx_seq_one_letter_code
_entity_poly.pdbx_strand_id
1 'polypeptide(L)'
;MTYKDIKHNEEVNELLKKGNQNLGLLGYTDHSQDHCVRVAETAAQILKKFGYSEHDIELARIAGYMHDIGNAINRNRHAEYGGLLANEILKQYDLSIP
;
A
#
# COMPACT_ATOMS: atom_id res chain seq x y z
N MET A 1 0.34 10.08 -12.00
CA MET A 1 0.48 9.64 -10.61
C MET A 1 1.74 8.80 -10.46
N THR A 2 2.45 8.99 -9.35
CA THR A 2 3.68 8.24 -9.04
C THR A 2 3.60 7.65 -7.63
N TYR A 3 4.53 6.75 -7.31
CA TYR A 3 4.68 6.23 -5.97
C TYR A 3 4.89 7.36 -4.94
N LYS A 4 5.62 8.40 -5.33
CA LYS A 4 5.85 9.55 -4.45
C LYS A 4 4.53 10.22 -4.03
N ASP A 5 3.57 10.34 -4.94
CA ASP A 5 2.25 10.89 -4.62
C ASP A 5 1.53 10.04 -3.58
N ILE A 6 1.59 8.72 -3.72
CA ILE A 6 0.95 7.78 -2.78
C ILE A 6 1.66 7.80 -1.42
N LYS A 7 2.98 7.81 -1.41
CA LYS A 7 3.78 7.84 -0.17
C LYS A 7 3.48 9.09 0.66
N HIS A 8 3.15 10.20 0.01
CA HIS A 8 2.82 11.45 0.68
C HIS A 8 1.32 11.72 0.74
N ASN A 9 0.47 10.77 0.34
CA ASN A 9 -0.97 10.91 0.42
C ASN A 9 -1.43 10.82 1.88
N GLU A 10 -2.08 11.88 2.35
CA GLU A 10 -2.51 11.98 3.74
C GLU A 10 -3.53 10.91 4.11
N GLU A 11 -4.48 10.63 3.22
CA GLU A 11 -5.51 9.61 3.45
C GLU A 11 -4.91 8.21 3.57
N VAL A 12 -3.96 7.86 2.69
CA VAL A 12 -3.26 6.58 2.76
C VAL A 12 -2.52 6.44 4.08
N ASN A 13 -1.80 7.48 4.48
CA ASN A 13 -0.99 7.43 5.70
C ASN A 13 -1.84 7.39 6.97
N GLU A 14 -2.99 8.05 6.97
CA GLU A 14 -3.94 7.96 8.09
C GLU A 14 -4.51 6.54 8.20
N LEU A 15 -4.84 5.91 7.08
CA LEU A 15 -5.33 4.53 7.08
C LEU A 15 -4.25 3.56 7.58
N LEU A 16 -3.00 3.74 7.17
CA LEU A 16 -1.90 2.91 7.64
C LEU A 16 -1.70 3.06 9.15
N LYS A 17 -1.78 4.29 9.65
CA LYS A 17 -1.67 4.59 11.08
C LYS A 17 -2.79 3.91 11.85
N LYS A 18 -4.01 4.01 11.36
CA LYS A 18 -5.17 3.37 11.99
C LYS A 18 -5.03 1.86 12.00
N GLY A 19 -4.59 1.27 10.88
CA GLY A 19 -4.35 -0.16 10.78
C GLY A 19 -3.28 -0.63 11.75
N ASN A 20 -2.20 0.12 11.89
CA ASN A 20 -1.12 -0.21 12.82
C ASN A 20 -1.60 -0.17 14.27
N GLN A 21 -2.44 0.82 14.63
CA GLN A 21 -3.05 0.88 15.95
C GLN A 21 -3.93 -0.33 16.22
N ASN A 22 -4.77 -0.72 15.26
CA ASN A 22 -5.64 -1.89 15.38
C ASN A 22 -4.82 -3.18 15.59
N LEU A 23 -3.74 -3.36 14.82
CA LEU A 23 -2.86 -4.52 14.95
C LEU A 23 -2.16 -4.54 16.29
N GLY A 24 -1.74 -3.39 16.82
CA GLY A 24 -1.14 -3.29 18.14
C GLY A 24 -2.09 -3.77 19.23
N LEU A 25 -3.35 -3.39 19.15
CA LEU A 25 -4.39 -3.84 20.09
C LEU A 25 -4.60 -5.34 20.02
N LEU A 26 -4.39 -5.97 18.89
CA LEU A 26 -4.53 -7.40 18.68
C LEU A 26 -3.24 -8.17 18.97
N GLY A 27 -2.15 -7.49 19.32
CA GLY A 27 -0.86 -8.12 19.60
C GLY A 27 -0.03 -8.49 18.38
N TYR A 28 -0.36 -7.98 17.22
CA TYR A 28 0.43 -8.20 15.99
C TYR A 28 1.65 -7.28 15.94
N THR A 29 2.61 -7.66 15.08
CA THR A 29 3.83 -6.88 14.87
C THR A 29 3.54 -5.55 14.17
N ASP A 30 4.53 -4.64 14.23
CA ASP A 30 4.44 -3.32 13.65
C ASP A 30 4.29 -3.35 12.12
N HIS A 31 3.27 -2.67 11.61
CA HIS A 31 3.01 -2.47 10.19
C HIS A 31 3.05 -0.98 9.87
N SER A 32 4.09 -0.30 10.36
CA SER A 32 4.31 1.12 10.20
C SER A 32 4.64 1.51 8.75
N GLN A 33 4.78 2.82 8.52
CA GLN A 33 5.22 3.36 7.24
C GLN A 33 6.57 2.76 6.80
N ASP A 34 7.49 2.52 7.71
CA ASP A 34 8.79 1.92 7.39
C ASP A 34 8.63 0.53 6.77
N HIS A 35 7.73 -0.28 7.31
CA HIS A 35 7.40 -1.59 6.74
C HIS A 35 6.86 -1.44 5.32
N CYS A 36 5.93 -0.51 5.12
CA CYS A 36 5.32 -0.27 3.80
C CYS A 36 6.36 0.17 2.78
N VAL A 37 7.30 1.03 3.16
CA VAL A 37 8.41 1.44 2.30
C VAL A 37 9.28 0.26 1.92
N ARG A 38 9.62 -0.61 2.88
CA ARG A 38 10.43 -1.80 2.61
C ARG A 38 9.74 -2.74 1.62
N VAL A 39 8.46 -2.97 1.80
CA VAL A 39 7.69 -3.83 0.89
C VAL A 39 7.64 -3.22 -0.50
N ALA A 40 7.39 -1.91 -0.60
CA ALA A 40 7.35 -1.20 -1.88
C ALA A 40 8.69 -1.34 -2.62
N GLU A 41 9.80 -1.07 -1.94
CA GLU A 41 11.13 -1.12 -2.58
C GLU A 41 11.53 -2.55 -2.93
N THR A 42 11.20 -3.53 -2.09
CA THR A 42 11.49 -4.94 -2.39
C THR A 42 10.73 -5.40 -3.64
N ALA A 43 9.45 -5.05 -3.74
CA ALA A 43 8.64 -5.37 -4.91
C ALA A 43 9.24 -4.76 -6.18
N ALA A 44 9.64 -3.49 -6.10
CA ALA A 44 10.25 -2.78 -7.22
C ALA A 44 11.56 -3.46 -7.67
N GLN A 45 12.40 -3.84 -6.73
CA GLN A 45 13.68 -4.49 -7.03
C GLN A 45 13.49 -5.85 -7.70
N ILE A 46 12.50 -6.62 -7.26
CA ILE A 46 12.20 -7.92 -7.87
C ILE A 46 11.80 -7.74 -9.33
N LEU A 47 10.89 -6.82 -9.62
CA LEU A 47 10.45 -6.58 -11.00
C LEU A 47 11.57 -6.00 -11.86
N LYS A 48 12.39 -5.12 -11.32
CA LYS A 48 13.55 -4.55 -12.02
C LYS A 48 14.52 -5.65 -12.43
N LYS A 49 14.78 -6.61 -11.53
CA LYS A 49 15.68 -7.72 -11.80
C LYS A 49 15.20 -8.59 -12.95
N PHE A 50 13.89 -8.73 -13.11
CA PHE A 50 13.30 -9.53 -14.19
C PHE A 50 12.99 -8.71 -15.45
N GLY A 51 13.42 -7.47 -15.53
CA GLY A 51 13.32 -6.66 -16.74
C GLY A 51 11.96 -6.05 -17.04
N TYR A 52 11.11 -5.89 -16.02
CA TYR A 52 9.80 -5.26 -16.21
C TYR A 52 9.96 -3.77 -16.51
N SER A 53 8.91 -3.18 -17.12
CA SER A 53 8.92 -1.77 -17.49
C SER A 53 8.93 -0.85 -16.27
N GLU A 54 9.37 0.40 -16.44
CA GLU A 54 9.33 1.41 -15.37
C GLU A 54 7.91 1.63 -14.86
N HIS A 55 6.92 1.57 -15.75
CA HIS A 55 5.51 1.68 -15.37
C HIS A 55 5.10 0.55 -14.42
N ASP A 56 5.46 -0.69 -14.76
CA ASP A 56 5.13 -1.87 -13.93
C ASP A 56 5.86 -1.81 -12.59
N ILE A 57 7.11 -1.36 -12.58
CA ILE A 57 7.89 -1.20 -11.35
C ILE A 57 7.22 -0.18 -10.44
N GLU A 58 6.76 0.94 -11.00
CA GLU A 58 6.09 1.97 -10.21
C GLU A 58 4.77 1.47 -9.64
N LEU A 59 3.98 0.73 -10.43
CA LEU A 59 2.74 0.12 -9.93
C LEU A 59 3.02 -0.86 -8.79
N ALA A 60 4.10 -1.62 -8.88
CA ALA A 60 4.50 -2.55 -7.82
C ALA A 60 4.86 -1.81 -6.52
N ARG A 61 5.55 -0.67 -6.62
CA ARG A 61 5.83 0.16 -5.44
C ARG A 61 4.55 0.63 -4.78
N ILE A 62 3.60 1.14 -5.57
CA ILE A 62 2.31 1.63 -5.08
C ILE A 62 1.55 0.51 -4.40
N ALA A 63 1.44 -0.63 -5.05
CA ALA A 63 0.74 -1.79 -4.49
C ALA A 63 1.38 -2.26 -3.19
N GLY A 64 2.72 -2.33 -3.15
CA GLY A 64 3.45 -2.73 -1.96
C GLY A 64 3.24 -1.77 -0.80
N TYR A 65 3.26 -0.47 -1.05
CA TYR A 65 3.04 0.54 -0.02
C TYR A 65 1.63 0.44 0.57
N MET A 66 0.64 0.15 -0.26
CA MET A 66 -0.78 0.17 0.13
C MET A 66 -1.31 -1.19 0.59
N HIS A 67 -0.49 -2.25 0.56
CA HIS A 67 -1.00 -3.62 0.74
C HIS A 67 -1.73 -3.86 2.07
N ASP A 68 -1.39 -3.13 3.11
CA ASP A 68 -1.96 -3.33 4.45
C ASP A 68 -3.01 -2.30 4.85
N ILE A 69 -3.45 -1.39 3.95
CA ILE A 69 -4.42 -0.35 4.34
C ILE A 69 -5.75 -0.94 4.82
N GLY A 70 -6.08 -2.17 4.39
CA GLY A 70 -7.29 -2.85 4.85
C GLY A 70 -7.33 -3.11 6.35
N ASN A 71 -6.19 -3.10 7.03
CA ASN A 71 -6.13 -3.25 8.49
C ASN A 71 -6.82 -2.10 9.23
N ALA A 72 -7.06 -0.97 8.55
CA ALA A 72 -7.82 0.13 9.13
C ALA A 72 -9.28 -0.27 9.41
N ILE A 73 -9.79 -1.28 8.70
CA ILE A 73 -11.15 -1.79 8.87
C ILE A 73 -11.13 -3.05 9.74
N ASN A 74 -10.40 -4.08 9.31
CA ASN A 74 -10.37 -5.34 10.03
C ASN A 74 -9.16 -6.16 9.57
N ARG A 75 -8.46 -6.81 10.52
CA ARG A 75 -7.36 -7.72 10.19
C ARG A 75 -7.85 -8.91 9.36
N ASN A 76 -9.00 -9.48 9.72
CA ASN A 76 -9.65 -10.49 8.90
C ASN A 76 -10.08 -9.80 7.60
N ARG A 77 -9.77 -10.40 6.47
CA ARG A 77 -10.09 -9.85 5.15
C ARG A 77 -9.43 -8.49 4.86
N HIS A 78 -8.30 -8.19 5.52
CA HIS A 78 -7.62 -6.91 5.27
C HIS A 78 -7.22 -6.74 3.80
N ALA A 79 -6.93 -7.83 3.09
CA ALA A 79 -6.60 -7.78 1.67
C ALA A 79 -7.79 -7.31 0.82
N GLU A 80 -9.01 -7.79 1.12
CA GLU A 80 -10.23 -7.40 0.39
C GLU A 80 -10.60 -5.95 0.69
N TYR A 81 -10.60 -5.56 1.97
CA TYR A 81 -10.85 -4.18 2.36
C TYR A 81 -9.78 -3.25 1.81
N GLY A 82 -8.52 -3.70 1.80
CA GLY A 82 -7.41 -2.95 1.22
C GLY A 82 -7.61 -2.69 -0.26
N GLY A 83 -8.07 -3.69 -1.00
CA GLY A 83 -8.38 -3.55 -2.42
C GLY A 83 -9.45 -2.52 -2.69
N LEU A 84 -10.54 -2.53 -1.90
CA LEU A 84 -11.62 -1.57 -2.02
C LEU A 84 -11.17 -0.15 -1.69
N LEU A 85 -10.41 0.02 -0.60
CA LEU A 85 -9.88 1.32 -0.19
C LEU A 85 -8.89 1.86 -1.22
N ALA A 86 -7.99 1.01 -1.72
CA ALA A 86 -7.02 1.39 -2.73
C ALA A 86 -7.72 1.86 -4.02
N ASN A 87 -8.75 1.15 -4.44
CA ASN A 87 -9.52 1.54 -5.62
C ASN A 87 -10.13 2.94 -5.47
N GLU A 88 -10.71 3.23 -4.32
CA GLU A 88 -11.29 4.54 -4.03
C GLU A 88 -10.23 5.65 -4.04
N ILE A 89 -9.08 5.39 -3.43
CA ILE A 89 -7.99 6.38 -3.36
C ILE A 89 -7.42 6.63 -4.75
N LEU A 90 -7.18 5.58 -5.51
CA LEU A 90 -6.54 5.68 -6.83
C LEU A 90 -7.43 6.37 -7.86
N LYS A 91 -8.74 6.37 -7.66
CA LYS A 91 -9.66 7.15 -8.51
C LYS A 91 -9.35 8.64 -8.49
N GLN A 92 -8.80 9.17 -7.40
CA GLN A 92 -8.41 10.58 -7.28
C GLN A 92 -7.32 10.96 -8.28
N TYR A 93 -6.59 9.99 -8.79
CA TYR A 93 -5.45 10.19 -9.69
C TYR A 93 -5.74 9.78 -11.13
N ASP A 94 -7.00 9.57 -11.46
CA ASP A 94 -7.41 9.12 -12.80
C ASP A 94 -6.71 7.82 -13.23
N LEU A 95 -6.38 6.96 -12.27
CA LEU A 95 -5.74 5.70 -12.56
C LEU A 95 -6.78 4.59 -12.57
N SER A 96 -7.01 3.98 -13.73
CA SER A 96 -7.79 2.75 -13.79
C SER A 96 -6.86 1.58 -13.53
N ILE A 97 -7.19 0.77 -12.54
CA ILE A 97 -6.48 -0.49 -12.30
C ILE A 97 -7.15 -1.53 -13.19
N PRO A 98 -6.42 -2.14 -14.12
CA PRO A 98 -7.01 -3.19 -14.96
C PRO A 98 -7.43 -4.40 -14.12
#